data_82de9b6beb799991047344f2d941997f
#
_entry.id   82de9b6beb799991047344f2d941997f
#
_cell.length_a   1.000
_cell.length_b   1.000
_cell.length_c   1.000
_cell.angle_alpha   90.00
_cell.angle_beta   90.00
_cell.angle_gamma   90.00
#
_symmetry.space_group_name_H-M   'P 1'
#
loop_
_entity.id
_entity.type
_entity.pdbx_description
1 polymer ?
#
loop_
_entity_poly.entity_id
_entity_poly.type
_entity_poly.pdbx_seq_one_letter_code
_entity_poly.pdbx_strand_id
1 'polypeptide(L)'
;MGTKRVGWARIKSLISENVGDGAGLRRNWVLQASGSTSDQMPTGGTVTATTTPAQTQTTLIVGKNSLSTAKPAVADPFTESSTQLWPLGTELKYGDRTFRYGKMNGAVTAGKLLQQAAHVAHHTNCTITNADAVAGSYSHAAGSTTISLETNGTDLTLNQYAEGYLLVNDQQGEGQMLRIKSHPAHDHSDDASVVITTYDPLKTAIVKNASQVSLVKNPYMDVIVAPTAETGAVVGVTVIDMTDDYWGWFQTRGPAAVLAGETLILGHKVCRSDADAGACMPDNGDDLTPQVGQVMATGVVDTEYGMILLNIS
;
A
#
# COMPACT_ATOMS: atom_id res chain seq x y z
N MET A 1 27.71 30.37 43.42
CA MET A 1 27.86 29.61 42.13
C MET A 1 27.50 28.14 42.22
N GLY A 2 27.42 27.52 43.39
CA GLY A 2 27.11 26.09 43.55
C GLY A 2 25.68 25.65 43.20
N THR A 3 24.70 26.51 43.50
CA THR A 3 23.26 26.21 43.30
C THR A 3 22.85 26.08 41.83
N LYS A 4 23.48 26.79 40.90
CA LYS A 4 23.19 26.67 39.47
C LYS A 4 23.71 25.34 38.86
N ARG A 5 24.83 24.83 39.38
CA ARG A 5 25.41 23.56 38.93
C ARG A 5 24.62 22.34 39.44
N VAL A 6 24.13 22.43 40.68
CA VAL A 6 23.30 21.37 41.25
C VAL A 6 21.96 21.26 40.52
N GLY A 7 21.36 22.41 40.20
CA GLY A 7 20.11 22.44 39.40
C GLY A 7 20.30 21.84 38.03
N TRP A 8 21.40 22.13 37.34
CA TRP A 8 21.68 21.61 36.02
C TRP A 8 22.03 20.10 36.02
N ALA A 9 22.79 19.66 37.04
CA ALA A 9 23.05 18.22 37.21
C ALA A 9 21.77 17.44 37.50
N ARG A 10 20.84 17.99 38.28
CA ARG A 10 19.54 17.40 38.58
C ARG A 10 18.66 17.35 37.34
N ILE A 11 18.68 18.39 36.51
CA ILE A 11 17.98 18.37 35.23
C ILE A 11 18.57 17.34 34.28
N LYS A 12 19.88 17.20 34.19
CA LYS A 12 20.56 16.17 33.41
C LYS A 12 20.23 14.76 33.91
N SER A 13 20.23 14.56 35.23
CA SER A 13 19.87 13.26 35.82
C SER A 13 18.42 12.89 35.51
N LEU A 14 17.50 13.81 35.69
CA LEU A 14 16.09 13.61 35.31
C LEU A 14 15.93 13.34 33.82
N ILE A 15 16.70 14.02 33.01
CA ILE A 15 16.71 13.77 31.56
C ILE A 15 17.29 12.38 31.25
N SER A 16 18.39 11.96 31.87
CA SER A 16 19.02 10.67 31.56
C SER A 16 18.31 9.47 32.19
N GLU A 17 17.74 9.62 33.39
CA GLU A 17 17.06 8.51 34.08
C GLU A 17 15.65 8.28 33.59
N ASN A 18 14.96 9.33 33.19
CA ASN A 18 13.56 9.19 32.78
C ASN A 18 13.37 9.17 31.28
N VAL A 19 14.42 9.38 30.50
CA VAL A 19 14.22 9.76 29.12
C VAL A 19 14.91 8.86 28.19
N GLY A 20 15.88 8.07 28.62
CA GLY A 20 16.66 7.38 27.61
C GLY A 20 16.65 8.22 26.32
N ASP A 21 17.67 8.49 25.71
CA ASP A 21 17.77 9.13 24.39
C ASP A 21 16.85 10.34 24.07
N GLY A 22 16.68 11.25 24.98
CA GLY A 22 16.01 12.53 24.72
C GLY A 22 14.47 12.52 24.81
N ALA A 23 13.83 11.39 25.11
CA ALA A 23 12.39 11.36 25.30
C ALA A 23 11.88 12.00 26.62
N GLY A 24 12.71 12.34 27.60
CA GLY A 24 12.32 12.78 28.92
C GLY A 24 11.74 14.16 29.07
N LEU A 25 12.14 15.04 28.23
CA LEU A 25 11.48 16.33 28.15
C LEU A 25 10.00 16.18 27.90
N ARG A 26 9.61 15.17 27.12
CA ARG A 26 8.20 14.83 26.88
C ARG A 26 7.52 14.26 28.10
N ARG A 27 8.21 13.45 28.91
CA ARG A 27 7.64 12.89 30.14
C ARG A 27 7.39 13.97 31.18
N ASN A 28 8.39 14.87 31.40
CA ASN A 28 8.23 15.98 32.31
C ASN A 28 7.11 16.91 31.87
N TRP A 29 7.04 17.20 30.59
CA TRP A 29 5.98 18.03 30.04
C TRP A 29 4.59 17.41 30.24
N VAL A 30 4.48 16.12 30.09
CA VAL A 30 3.23 15.38 30.27
C VAL A 30 2.78 15.32 31.72
N LEU A 31 3.68 15.09 32.64
CA LEU A 31 3.38 15.13 34.08
C LEU A 31 2.90 16.51 34.51
N GLN A 32 3.47 17.54 33.96
CA GLN A 32 3.03 18.94 34.23
C GLN A 32 1.66 19.22 33.58
N ALA A 33 1.42 18.74 32.38
CA ALA A 33 0.16 18.94 31.69
C ALA A 33 -1.02 18.16 32.33
N SER A 34 -0.74 17.06 33.02
CA SER A 34 -1.74 16.27 33.71
C SER A 34 -2.23 16.83 35.05
N GLY A 35 -1.66 17.96 35.51
CA GLY A 35 -2.02 18.57 36.79
C GLY A 35 -1.72 17.70 38.01
N SER A 36 -0.88 16.69 37.86
CA SER A 36 -0.44 15.85 38.97
C SER A 36 0.42 16.64 39.93
N THR A 37 -0.02 16.78 41.18
CA THR A 37 0.73 17.38 42.26
C THR A 37 1.76 16.46 42.90
N SER A 38 1.87 15.25 42.37
CA SER A 38 2.78 14.23 42.86
C SER A 38 4.10 14.28 42.10
N ASP A 39 5.17 14.54 42.80
CA ASP A 39 6.54 14.44 42.29
C ASP A 39 6.97 13.00 41.96
N GLN A 40 6.09 12.04 42.14
CA GLN A 40 6.36 10.64 41.89
C GLN A 40 5.68 10.18 40.61
N MET A 41 6.49 9.63 39.73
CA MET A 41 5.95 8.91 38.58
C MET A 41 5.07 7.75 39.05
N PRO A 42 3.81 7.67 38.61
CA PRO A 42 3.01 6.50 38.87
C PRO A 42 3.69 5.28 38.25
N THR A 43 4.06 4.34 39.08
CA THR A 43 4.53 3.02 38.64
C THR A 43 3.32 2.28 38.09
N GLY A 44 3.16 2.27 36.77
CA GLY A 44 2.21 1.42 36.07
C GLY A 44 0.77 1.94 35.99
N GLY A 45 0.56 3.24 35.87
CA GLY A 45 -0.77 3.80 35.64
C GLY A 45 -0.92 4.49 34.28
N THR A 46 -2.11 4.45 33.73
CA THR A 46 -2.48 5.29 32.57
C THR A 46 -2.76 6.69 33.08
N VAL A 47 -1.95 7.66 32.65
CA VAL A 47 -2.25 9.07 32.91
C VAL A 47 -3.18 9.56 31.79
N THR A 48 -4.45 9.68 32.10
CA THR A 48 -5.42 10.29 31.20
C THR A 48 -5.32 11.82 31.38
N ALA A 49 -4.79 12.52 30.40
CA ALA A 49 -4.87 13.97 30.37
C ALA A 49 -6.33 14.38 30.23
N THR A 50 -6.85 15.12 31.20
CA THR A 50 -8.16 15.78 31.08
C THR A 50 -8.02 16.88 30.03
N THR A 51 -8.52 16.64 28.84
CA THR A 51 -8.52 17.59 27.74
C THR A 51 -9.51 18.70 28.02
N THR A 52 -9.05 19.94 28.08
CA THR A 52 -9.90 21.07 27.71
C THR A 52 -10.19 20.98 26.22
N PRO A 53 -11.37 21.45 25.73
CA PRO A 53 -11.86 21.20 24.37
C PRO A 53 -10.98 21.70 23.22
N ALA A 54 -9.86 22.34 23.49
CA ALA A 54 -8.94 22.90 22.49
C ALA A 54 -7.66 22.09 22.29
N GLN A 55 -7.46 20.98 23.00
CA GLN A 55 -6.25 20.16 22.84
C GLN A 55 -6.64 18.72 22.54
N THR A 56 -6.54 18.34 21.29
CA THR A 56 -6.49 16.95 20.86
C THR A 56 -5.17 16.34 21.36
N GLN A 57 -5.12 16.01 22.62
CA GLN A 57 -3.99 15.26 23.16
C GLN A 57 -4.37 13.80 23.24
N THR A 58 -3.70 13.07 22.45
CA THR A 58 -3.65 11.63 22.52
C THR A 58 -3.16 11.20 23.90
N THR A 59 -3.78 10.20 24.47
CA THR A 59 -3.37 9.57 25.74
C THR A 59 -1.88 9.30 25.73
N LEU A 60 -1.14 9.92 26.65
CA LEU A 60 0.25 9.60 26.84
C LEU A 60 0.37 8.53 27.93
N ILE A 61 0.89 7.42 27.55
CA ILE A 61 1.12 6.29 28.42
C ILE A 61 2.51 6.43 29.05
N VAL A 62 2.54 6.61 30.36
CA VAL A 62 3.77 6.75 31.13
C VAL A 62 4.02 5.48 31.96
N GLY A 63 5.00 4.73 31.57
CA GLY A 63 5.47 3.55 32.30
C GLY A 63 6.30 2.63 31.40
N LYS A 64 7.30 1.96 31.95
CA LYS A 64 8.16 1.04 31.19
C LYS A 64 7.37 -0.08 30.49
N ASN A 65 6.16 -0.38 30.95
CA ASN A 65 5.32 -1.45 30.44
C ASN A 65 4.03 -0.97 29.77
N SER A 66 3.83 0.33 29.66
CA SER A 66 2.63 0.91 29.08
C SER A 66 2.90 1.90 27.95
N LEU A 67 4.09 1.92 27.39
CA LEU A 67 4.15 2.16 25.96
C LEU A 67 3.23 1.11 25.38
N SER A 68 2.05 1.60 24.94
CA SER A 68 1.08 0.75 24.28
C SER A 68 1.81 -0.33 23.56
N THR A 69 1.47 -1.52 23.86
CA THR A 69 1.80 -2.71 23.09
C THR A 69 1.23 -2.68 21.66
N ALA A 70 0.66 -1.58 21.23
CA ALA A 70 0.68 -1.19 19.85
C ALA A 70 2.10 -0.69 19.46
N LYS A 71 3.11 -1.53 19.72
CA LYS A 71 4.24 -1.63 18.82
C LYS A 71 3.59 -1.69 17.44
N PRO A 72 3.89 -0.75 16.52
CA PRO A 72 3.43 -0.93 15.15
C PRO A 72 3.79 -2.36 14.82
N ALA A 73 2.81 -3.15 14.40
CA ALA A 73 3.02 -4.57 14.17
C ALA A 73 4.31 -4.65 13.37
N VAL A 74 5.32 -5.35 13.90
CA VAL A 74 6.56 -5.52 13.13
C VAL A 74 6.09 -6.23 11.90
N ALA A 75 6.26 -5.61 10.75
CA ALA A 75 5.85 -6.20 9.51
C ALA A 75 6.51 -7.57 9.39
N ASP A 76 5.72 -8.60 9.40
CA ASP A 76 6.17 -9.97 9.24
C ASP A 76 5.71 -10.46 7.86
N PRO A 77 6.65 -10.77 6.94
CA PRO A 77 6.28 -11.22 5.60
C PRO A 77 5.61 -12.59 5.57
N PHE A 78 5.57 -13.31 6.68
CA PHE A 78 5.00 -14.65 6.80
C PHE A 78 3.65 -14.68 7.51
N THR A 79 2.94 -13.55 7.55
CA THR A 79 1.62 -13.44 8.15
C THR A 79 0.64 -12.79 7.18
N GLU A 80 -0.61 -13.23 7.22
CA GLU A 80 -1.75 -12.61 6.54
C GLU A 80 -2.70 -11.94 7.55
N SER A 81 -3.56 -11.06 7.07
CA SER A 81 -4.55 -10.36 7.88
C SER A 81 -5.86 -10.19 7.11
N SER A 82 -7.00 -10.32 7.78
CA SER A 82 -8.32 -10.00 7.20
C SER A 82 -8.58 -8.50 7.06
N THR A 83 -7.70 -7.65 7.59
CA THR A 83 -7.81 -6.19 7.51
C THR A 83 -6.52 -5.58 7.01
N GLN A 84 -6.63 -4.45 6.32
CA GLN A 84 -5.46 -3.70 5.84
C GLN A 84 -4.67 -3.13 7.01
N LEU A 85 -3.39 -3.50 7.12
CA LEU A 85 -2.48 -3.00 8.15
C LEU A 85 -1.51 -1.93 7.62
N TRP A 86 -1.22 -1.94 6.34
CA TRP A 86 -0.25 -1.07 5.67
C TRP A 86 -0.83 -0.50 4.37
N PRO A 87 -0.37 0.67 3.89
CA PRO A 87 -0.70 1.14 2.55
C PRO A 87 -0.27 0.14 1.48
N LEU A 88 -1.05 0.02 0.40
CA LEU A 88 -0.72 -0.83 -0.74
C LEU A 88 0.64 -0.47 -1.36
N GLY A 89 1.42 -1.48 -1.70
CA GLY A 89 2.76 -1.32 -2.26
C GLY A 89 3.84 -0.91 -1.26
N THR A 90 3.53 -0.83 0.05
CA THR A 90 4.54 -0.61 1.09
C THR A 90 5.67 -1.62 0.95
N GLU A 91 6.92 -1.14 0.94
CA GLU A 91 8.09 -1.98 0.84
C GLU A 91 8.53 -2.50 2.21
N LEU A 92 8.84 -3.78 2.28
CA LEU A 92 9.46 -4.42 3.43
C LEU A 92 10.75 -5.12 2.99
N LYS A 93 11.88 -4.78 3.62
CA LYS A 93 13.15 -5.49 3.45
C LYS A 93 13.34 -6.48 4.61
N TYR A 94 13.58 -7.72 4.26
CA TYR A 94 13.81 -8.81 5.21
C TYR A 94 15.05 -9.62 4.81
N GLY A 95 16.19 -9.27 5.38
CA GLY A 95 17.48 -9.82 4.95
C GLY A 95 17.81 -9.38 3.51
N ASP A 96 18.03 -10.36 2.65
CA ASP A 96 18.32 -10.20 1.22
C ASP A 96 17.06 -10.21 0.33
N ARG A 97 15.87 -10.28 0.95
CA ARG A 97 14.58 -10.33 0.26
C ARG A 97 13.82 -9.01 0.39
N THR A 98 13.08 -8.65 -0.64
CA THR A 98 12.19 -7.49 -0.65
C THR A 98 10.76 -7.94 -0.92
N PHE A 99 9.82 -7.34 -0.20
CA PHE A 99 8.40 -7.63 -0.27
C PHE A 99 7.60 -6.36 -0.51
N ARG A 100 6.40 -6.53 -1.08
CA ARG A 100 5.39 -5.48 -1.24
C ARG A 100 4.09 -5.93 -0.60
N TYR A 101 3.43 -4.99 0.08
CA TYR A 101 2.15 -5.24 0.75
C TYR A 101 0.99 -5.15 -0.23
N GLY A 102 0.08 -6.11 -0.18
CA GLY A 102 -1.07 -6.14 -1.07
C GLY A 102 -2.23 -6.99 -0.55
N LYS A 103 -3.31 -7.02 -1.34
CA LYS A 103 -4.52 -7.79 -1.08
C LYS A 103 -4.68 -8.88 -2.13
N MET A 104 -4.94 -10.10 -1.72
CA MET A 104 -5.29 -11.21 -2.61
C MET A 104 -6.75 -11.12 -3.08
N ASN A 105 -6.98 -11.60 -4.30
CA ASN A 105 -8.29 -11.95 -4.83
C ASN A 105 -8.22 -13.41 -5.30
N GLY A 106 -8.79 -14.28 -4.50
CA GLY A 106 -8.70 -15.73 -4.61
C GLY A 106 -7.66 -16.34 -3.67
N ALA A 107 -7.98 -17.48 -3.07
CA ALA A 107 -7.04 -18.23 -2.24
C ALA A 107 -5.89 -18.78 -3.08
N VAL A 108 -4.68 -18.79 -2.51
CA VAL A 108 -3.46 -19.21 -3.21
C VAL A 108 -2.51 -19.92 -2.26
N THR A 109 -1.80 -20.93 -2.76
CA THR A 109 -0.70 -21.59 -2.02
C THR A 109 0.62 -20.82 -2.16
N ALA A 110 1.55 -21.05 -1.24
CA ALA A 110 2.89 -20.48 -1.30
C ALA A 110 3.63 -20.84 -2.60
N GLY A 111 4.54 -19.97 -3.02
CA GLY A 111 5.41 -20.19 -4.18
C GLY A 111 4.74 -19.98 -5.55
N LYS A 112 3.61 -19.31 -5.61
CA LYS A 112 2.96 -18.95 -6.88
C LYS A 112 3.32 -17.55 -7.33
N LEU A 113 3.59 -17.39 -8.62
CA LEU A 113 3.69 -16.08 -9.26
C LEU A 113 2.32 -15.40 -9.24
N LEU A 114 2.35 -14.11 -8.96
CA LEU A 114 1.18 -13.25 -8.83
C LEU A 114 1.20 -12.15 -9.88
N GLN A 115 0.01 -11.74 -10.29
CA GLN A 115 -0.23 -10.68 -11.24
C GLN A 115 -1.21 -9.65 -10.64
N GLN A 116 -1.08 -8.39 -11.03
CA GLN A 116 -2.09 -7.38 -10.73
C GLN A 116 -3.46 -7.81 -11.28
N ALA A 117 -4.54 -7.33 -10.63
CA ALA A 117 -5.89 -7.54 -11.13
C ALA A 117 -6.02 -7.09 -12.59
N ALA A 118 -6.79 -7.81 -13.38
CA ALA A 118 -7.11 -7.41 -14.74
C ALA A 118 -7.77 -6.03 -14.77
N HIS A 119 -7.44 -5.25 -15.79
CA HIS A 119 -8.04 -3.94 -15.98
C HIS A 119 -9.50 -4.05 -16.41
N VAL A 120 -10.36 -3.18 -15.88
CA VAL A 120 -11.77 -3.11 -16.26
C VAL A 120 -11.93 -2.14 -17.43
N ALA A 121 -12.23 -2.65 -18.61
CA ALA A 121 -12.32 -1.85 -19.84
C ALA A 121 -13.29 -0.66 -19.73
N HIS A 122 -14.43 -0.84 -19.06
CA HIS A 122 -15.45 0.19 -18.88
C HIS A 122 -15.06 1.30 -17.88
N HIS A 123 -13.92 1.16 -17.20
CA HIS A 123 -13.35 2.20 -16.34
C HIS A 123 -12.18 2.95 -17.01
N THR A 124 -12.04 2.75 -18.33
CA THR A 124 -11.10 3.47 -19.20
C THR A 124 -11.86 4.51 -20.01
N ASN A 125 -11.22 5.65 -20.26
CA ASN A 125 -11.80 6.75 -21.04
C ASN A 125 -13.15 7.24 -20.49
N CYS A 126 -13.31 7.20 -19.19
CA CYS A 126 -14.49 7.70 -18.50
C CYS A 126 -14.69 9.21 -18.79
N THR A 127 -15.92 9.61 -18.99
CA THR A 127 -16.24 10.99 -19.33
C THR A 127 -16.25 11.86 -18.08
N ILE A 128 -15.60 13.02 -18.15
CA ILE A 128 -15.68 14.01 -17.09
C ILE A 128 -17.06 14.63 -17.06
N THR A 129 -17.69 14.56 -15.90
CA THR A 129 -18.96 15.20 -15.62
C THR A 129 -18.77 16.33 -14.61
N ASN A 130 -19.69 17.28 -14.56
CA ASN A 130 -19.81 18.24 -13.47
C ASN A 130 -21.23 18.79 -13.45
N ALA A 131 -21.88 18.68 -12.32
CA ALA A 131 -23.22 19.21 -12.13
C ALA A 131 -23.26 20.75 -12.17
N ASP A 132 -22.15 21.41 -11.85
CA ASP A 132 -22.11 22.85 -11.61
C ASP A 132 -21.36 23.67 -12.67
N ALA A 133 -21.00 23.08 -13.82
CA ALA A 133 -20.22 23.78 -14.83
C ALA A 133 -21.04 24.87 -15.55
N VAL A 134 -20.64 26.10 -15.39
CA VAL A 134 -21.07 27.20 -16.25
C VAL A 134 -20.51 26.94 -17.66
N ALA A 135 -21.34 27.12 -18.69
CA ALA A 135 -20.90 26.90 -20.08
C ALA A 135 -19.62 27.70 -20.40
N GLY A 136 -18.63 27.02 -20.90
CA GLY A 136 -17.31 27.59 -21.22
C GLY A 136 -16.29 27.62 -20.09
N SER A 137 -16.64 27.12 -18.89
CA SER A 137 -15.72 26.99 -17.76
C SER A 137 -15.14 25.59 -17.69
N TYR A 138 -13.94 25.48 -17.09
CA TYR A 138 -13.38 24.18 -16.75
C TYR A 138 -14.24 23.47 -15.73
N SER A 139 -14.52 22.20 -15.93
CA SER A 139 -15.34 21.41 -15.00
C SER A 139 -14.65 21.21 -13.67
N HIS A 140 -13.32 20.99 -13.73
CA HIS A 140 -12.46 20.89 -12.54
C HIS A 140 -11.25 21.77 -12.76
N ALA A 141 -11.13 22.81 -11.95
CA ALA A 141 -10.00 23.75 -12.01
C ALA A 141 -8.70 23.10 -11.50
N ALA A 142 -7.58 23.68 -11.89
CA ALA A 142 -6.30 23.37 -11.22
C ALA A 142 -6.44 23.62 -9.72
N GLY A 143 -5.88 22.72 -8.92
CA GLY A 143 -6.01 22.71 -7.46
C GLY A 143 -7.18 21.84 -6.93
N SER A 144 -8.09 21.37 -7.78
CA SER A 144 -9.17 20.48 -7.37
C SER A 144 -8.62 19.10 -6.95
N THR A 145 -9.15 18.55 -5.85
CA THR A 145 -8.91 17.18 -5.37
C THR A 145 -10.15 16.30 -5.50
N THR A 146 -11.21 16.81 -6.11
CA THR A 146 -12.44 16.06 -6.40
C THR A 146 -12.72 16.12 -7.89
N ILE A 147 -13.00 14.99 -8.48
CA ILE A 147 -13.22 14.84 -9.92
C ILE A 147 -14.48 14.03 -10.12
N SER A 148 -15.46 14.62 -10.80
CA SER A 148 -16.72 13.94 -11.15
C SER A 148 -16.57 13.31 -12.53
N LEU A 149 -16.91 12.04 -12.63
CA LEU A 149 -16.87 11.29 -13.89
C LEU A 149 -18.05 10.34 -13.99
N GLU A 150 -18.31 9.85 -15.18
CA GLU A 150 -19.23 8.76 -15.47
C GLU A 150 -18.45 7.60 -16.09
N THR A 151 -18.72 6.37 -15.64
CA THR A 151 -18.12 5.15 -16.18
C THR A 151 -18.72 4.79 -17.54
N ASN A 152 -18.03 3.94 -18.30
CA ASN A 152 -18.47 3.54 -19.63
C ASN A 152 -19.28 2.21 -19.63
N GLY A 153 -20.16 2.00 -18.65
CA GLY A 153 -21.09 0.89 -18.67
C GLY A 153 -20.93 -0.17 -17.58
N THR A 154 -20.14 0.11 -16.54
CA THR A 154 -19.98 -0.81 -15.40
C THR A 154 -19.98 -0.03 -14.08
N ASP A 155 -20.57 -0.63 -13.06
CA ASP A 155 -20.66 -0.07 -11.72
C ASP A 155 -19.29 -0.03 -11.02
N LEU A 156 -19.19 0.88 -10.04
CA LEU A 156 -18.07 0.94 -9.11
C LEU A 156 -18.53 0.45 -7.73
N THR A 157 -17.83 -0.49 -7.15
CA THR A 157 -18.02 -0.79 -5.74
C THR A 157 -17.33 0.26 -4.87
N LEU A 158 -17.78 0.43 -3.63
CA LEU A 158 -17.22 1.39 -2.70
C LEU A 158 -15.69 1.24 -2.60
N ASN A 159 -14.96 2.31 -2.88
CA ASN A 159 -13.49 2.36 -2.78
C ASN A 159 -12.72 1.31 -3.61
N GLN A 160 -13.31 0.79 -4.68
CA GLN A 160 -12.69 -0.19 -5.58
C GLN A 160 -11.30 0.25 -6.11
N TYR A 161 -11.10 1.55 -6.26
CA TYR A 161 -9.87 2.17 -6.75
C TYR A 161 -9.12 2.97 -5.67
N ALA A 162 -9.48 2.82 -4.40
CA ALA A 162 -8.75 3.48 -3.32
C ALA A 162 -7.26 3.07 -3.32
N GLU A 163 -6.38 4.02 -3.05
CA GLU A 163 -4.91 3.89 -3.21
C GLU A 163 -4.43 3.57 -4.64
N GLY A 164 -5.33 3.46 -5.61
CA GLY A 164 -5.01 3.36 -7.03
C GLY A 164 -4.82 4.73 -7.68
N TYR A 165 -5.00 4.79 -8.97
CA TYR A 165 -4.65 5.97 -9.78
C TYR A 165 -5.79 6.38 -10.70
N LEU A 166 -5.95 7.70 -10.83
CA LEU A 166 -6.73 8.33 -11.89
C LEU A 166 -5.74 8.94 -12.88
N LEU A 167 -5.80 8.49 -14.12
CA LEU A 167 -5.00 8.99 -15.23
C LEU A 167 -5.88 9.87 -16.13
N VAL A 168 -5.49 11.10 -16.36
CA VAL A 168 -6.08 11.93 -17.43
C VAL A 168 -5.42 11.53 -18.73
N ASN A 169 -6.14 10.80 -19.58
CA ASN A 169 -5.56 10.12 -20.73
C ASN A 169 -5.85 10.81 -22.08
N ASP A 170 -6.75 11.78 -22.13
CA ASP A 170 -7.06 12.49 -23.37
C ASP A 170 -7.49 13.94 -23.12
N GLN A 171 -7.23 14.80 -24.09
CA GLN A 171 -7.60 16.22 -24.16
C GLN A 171 -6.96 17.09 -23.08
N GLN A 172 -7.69 18.14 -22.67
CA GLN A 172 -7.18 19.11 -21.70
C GLN A 172 -6.76 18.45 -20.39
N GLY A 173 -5.52 18.65 -19.99
CA GLY A 173 -4.95 18.10 -18.76
C GLY A 173 -4.35 16.70 -18.90
N GLU A 174 -4.28 16.13 -20.10
CA GLU A 174 -3.70 14.82 -20.37
C GLU A 174 -2.29 14.65 -19.79
N GLY A 175 -1.95 13.42 -19.41
CA GLY A 175 -0.68 13.06 -18.79
C GLY A 175 -0.61 13.28 -17.26
N GLN A 176 -1.65 13.84 -16.65
CA GLN A 176 -1.73 13.91 -15.19
C GLN A 176 -2.14 12.55 -14.61
N MET A 177 -1.43 12.10 -13.61
CA MET A 177 -1.75 10.91 -12.82
C MET A 177 -1.92 11.33 -11.36
N LEU A 178 -3.07 11.02 -10.78
CA LEU A 178 -3.44 11.39 -9.42
C LEU A 178 -3.71 10.14 -8.60
N ARG A 179 -3.20 10.08 -7.37
CA ARG A 179 -3.50 8.97 -6.47
C ARG A 179 -4.90 9.12 -5.89
N ILE A 180 -5.73 8.09 -6.02
CA ILE A 180 -7.11 8.07 -5.53
C ILE A 180 -7.10 7.85 -4.02
N LYS A 181 -7.87 8.68 -3.30
CA LYS A 181 -8.07 8.56 -1.86
C LYS A 181 -9.31 7.74 -1.53
N SER A 182 -10.42 8.06 -2.17
CA SER A 182 -11.70 7.39 -1.93
C SER A 182 -12.72 7.74 -3.01
N HIS A 183 -13.72 6.91 -3.14
CA HIS A 183 -14.94 7.20 -3.91
C HIS A 183 -16.12 6.39 -3.37
N PRO A 184 -17.37 6.85 -3.52
CA PRO A 184 -18.55 6.06 -3.21
C PRO A 184 -18.72 4.89 -4.18
N ALA A 185 -19.65 4.00 -3.90
CA ALA A 185 -20.21 3.12 -4.91
C ALA A 185 -20.93 3.94 -5.98
N HIS A 186 -21.03 3.41 -7.19
CA HIS A 186 -21.69 4.04 -8.33
C HIS A 186 -22.42 2.97 -9.14
N ASP A 187 -23.68 3.19 -9.40
CA ASP A 187 -24.48 2.39 -10.32
C ASP A 187 -24.54 3.15 -11.65
N HIS A 188 -23.90 2.56 -12.67
CA HIS A 188 -23.82 3.22 -13.98
C HIS A 188 -25.19 3.45 -14.62
N SER A 189 -26.19 2.64 -14.30
CA SER A 189 -27.54 2.75 -14.88
C SER A 189 -28.40 3.82 -14.21
N ASP A 190 -28.18 4.07 -12.93
CA ASP A 190 -29.03 4.92 -12.11
C ASP A 190 -28.36 6.26 -11.71
N ASP A 191 -27.04 6.28 -11.59
CA ASP A 191 -26.28 7.44 -11.15
C ASP A 191 -25.69 8.22 -12.34
N ALA A 192 -25.93 9.52 -12.42
CA ALA A 192 -25.40 10.37 -13.48
C ALA A 192 -23.87 10.59 -13.39
N SER A 193 -23.26 10.40 -12.24
CA SER A 193 -21.83 10.56 -12.02
C SER A 193 -21.36 10.07 -10.67
N VAL A 194 -20.07 9.73 -10.58
CA VAL A 194 -19.38 9.45 -9.34
C VAL A 194 -18.30 10.50 -9.05
N VAL A 195 -18.10 10.83 -7.78
CA VAL A 195 -17.05 11.77 -7.35
C VAL A 195 -15.85 10.97 -6.83
N ILE A 196 -14.74 11.09 -7.53
CA ILE A 196 -13.45 10.52 -7.11
C ILE A 196 -12.71 11.59 -6.31
N THR A 197 -12.32 11.26 -5.08
CA THR A 197 -11.45 12.10 -4.25
C THR A 197 -10.00 11.62 -4.39
N THR A 198 -9.08 12.56 -4.65
CA THR A 198 -7.65 12.27 -4.83
C THR A 198 -6.81 12.85 -3.69
N TYR A 199 -5.62 12.28 -3.47
CA TYR A 199 -4.62 12.86 -2.56
C TYR A 199 -3.95 14.07 -3.19
N ASP A 200 -3.68 13.98 -4.51
CA ASP A 200 -2.97 15.01 -5.25
C ASP A 200 -3.98 15.93 -5.94
N PRO A 201 -3.75 17.25 -5.94
CA PRO A 201 -4.59 18.17 -6.67
C PRO A 201 -4.25 18.16 -8.18
N LEU A 202 -5.25 18.40 -9.01
CA LEU A 202 -5.05 18.69 -10.44
C LEU A 202 -4.03 19.81 -10.61
N LYS A 203 -3.06 19.62 -11.50
CA LYS A 203 -2.10 20.67 -11.88
C LYS A 203 -2.60 21.52 -13.03
N THR A 204 -3.32 20.89 -13.94
CA THR A 204 -3.98 21.54 -15.08
C THR A 204 -5.46 21.21 -15.00
N ALA A 205 -6.30 22.19 -15.28
CA ALA A 205 -7.75 22.02 -15.32
C ALA A 205 -8.17 20.99 -16.38
N ILE A 206 -9.29 20.30 -16.14
CA ILE A 206 -9.92 19.36 -17.09
C ILE A 206 -11.32 19.83 -17.45
N VAL A 207 -11.81 19.41 -18.61
CA VAL A 207 -13.02 19.95 -19.24
C VAL A 207 -14.09 18.88 -19.38
N LYS A 208 -15.31 19.23 -18.99
CA LYS A 208 -16.51 18.39 -19.13
C LYS A 208 -16.73 17.96 -20.57
N ASN A 209 -17.09 16.70 -20.78
CA ASN A 209 -17.41 16.10 -22.08
C ASN A 209 -16.28 16.20 -23.13
N ALA A 210 -15.07 16.55 -22.70
CA ALA A 210 -13.90 16.62 -23.56
C ALA A 210 -12.75 15.80 -22.97
N SER A 211 -12.27 16.16 -21.76
CA SER A 211 -11.23 15.38 -21.11
C SER A 211 -11.75 13.99 -20.71
N GLN A 212 -10.89 12.98 -20.88
CA GLN A 212 -11.18 11.62 -20.49
C GLN A 212 -10.21 11.16 -19.42
N VAL A 213 -10.69 10.30 -18.52
CA VAL A 213 -9.90 9.73 -17.44
C VAL A 213 -10.06 8.22 -17.36
N SER A 214 -9.01 7.56 -16.91
CA SER A 214 -9.04 6.13 -16.65
C SER A 214 -8.76 5.86 -15.18
N LEU A 215 -9.53 4.94 -14.59
CA LEU A 215 -9.32 4.47 -13.23
C LEU A 215 -8.50 3.19 -13.26
N VAL A 216 -7.38 3.18 -12.56
CA VAL A 216 -6.45 2.06 -12.51
C VAL A 216 -6.27 1.63 -11.05
N LYS A 217 -6.51 0.35 -10.77
CA LYS A 217 -6.24 -0.20 -9.43
C LYS A 217 -4.77 -0.07 -9.09
N ASN A 218 -4.47 0.04 -7.79
CA ASN A 218 -3.10 -0.17 -7.34
C ASN A 218 -2.64 -1.58 -7.77
N PRO A 219 -1.43 -1.76 -8.31
CA PRO A 219 -0.95 -3.08 -8.74
C PRO A 219 -1.02 -4.17 -7.66
N TYR A 220 -1.04 -3.76 -6.40
CA TYR A 220 -1.11 -4.65 -5.24
C TYR A 220 -2.53 -4.80 -4.66
N MET A 221 -3.56 -4.26 -5.32
CA MET A 221 -4.96 -4.43 -4.94
C MET A 221 -5.62 -5.53 -5.74
N ASP A 222 -6.29 -6.45 -5.05
CA ASP A 222 -6.99 -7.61 -5.65
C ASP A 222 -6.08 -8.43 -6.58
N VAL A 223 -4.87 -8.70 -6.09
CA VAL A 223 -3.84 -9.48 -6.79
C VAL A 223 -4.36 -10.90 -7.04
N ILE A 224 -4.09 -11.42 -8.22
CA ILE A 224 -4.48 -12.78 -8.63
C ILE A 224 -3.26 -13.66 -8.90
N VAL A 225 -3.44 -14.96 -8.89
CA VAL A 225 -2.46 -15.90 -9.44
C VAL A 225 -2.22 -15.52 -10.90
N ALA A 226 -0.95 -15.41 -11.31
CA ALA A 226 -0.63 -15.09 -12.71
C ALA A 226 -1.24 -16.14 -13.64
N PRO A 227 -2.18 -15.75 -14.52
CA PRO A 227 -2.80 -16.70 -15.44
C PRO A 227 -1.83 -17.09 -16.56
N THR A 228 -2.17 -18.07 -17.37
CA THR A 228 -1.38 -18.48 -18.54
C THR A 228 -1.37 -17.42 -19.63
N ALA A 229 -2.45 -16.62 -19.75
CA ALA A 229 -2.50 -15.47 -20.65
C ALA A 229 -2.02 -14.20 -19.97
N GLU A 230 -1.34 -13.32 -20.68
CA GLU A 230 -0.89 -12.01 -20.18
C GLU A 230 -2.04 -11.02 -20.10
N THR A 231 -2.51 -10.74 -18.90
CA THR A 231 -3.59 -9.78 -18.66
C THR A 231 -3.22 -8.67 -17.68
N GLY A 232 -1.97 -8.68 -17.20
CA GLY A 232 -1.44 -7.67 -16.29
C GLY A 232 0.02 -7.92 -15.91
N ALA A 233 0.62 -6.97 -15.23
CA ALA A 233 2.01 -7.06 -14.79
C ALA A 233 2.18 -8.06 -13.63
N VAL A 234 3.26 -8.84 -13.65
CA VAL A 234 3.67 -9.68 -12.52
C VAL A 234 4.09 -8.77 -11.36
N VAL A 235 3.56 -9.04 -10.17
CA VAL A 235 3.77 -8.17 -8.99
C VAL A 235 4.50 -8.83 -7.84
N GLY A 236 4.73 -10.13 -7.89
CA GLY A 236 5.48 -10.84 -6.84
C GLY A 236 5.19 -12.32 -6.79
N VAL A 237 5.63 -12.93 -5.69
CA VAL A 237 5.45 -14.36 -5.37
C VAL A 237 4.91 -14.47 -3.95
N THR A 238 3.97 -15.38 -3.72
CA THR A 238 3.50 -15.73 -2.37
C THR A 238 4.58 -16.52 -1.63
N VAL A 239 4.78 -16.22 -0.35
CA VAL A 239 5.72 -16.96 0.52
C VAL A 239 5.00 -17.80 1.59
N ILE A 240 3.70 -17.62 1.70
CA ILE A 240 2.77 -18.40 2.53
C ILE A 240 1.51 -18.69 1.73
N ASP A 241 0.73 -19.65 2.19
CA ASP A 241 -0.65 -19.81 1.72
C ASP A 241 -1.45 -18.58 2.14
N MET A 242 -2.27 -18.05 1.24
CA MET A 242 -3.10 -16.88 1.52
C MET A 242 -4.56 -17.16 1.25
N THR A 243 -5.38 -16.64 2.14
CA THR A 243 -6.85 -16.71 2.08
C THR A 243 -7.37 -15.67 1.09
N ASP A 244 -8.49 -15.97 0.46
CA ASP A 244 -9.21 -15.02 -0.40
C ASP A 244 -9.57 -13.74 0.38
N ASP A 245 -9.44 -12.58 -0.27
CA ASP A 245 -9.68 -11.25 0.31
C ASP A 245 -8.78 -10.85 1.48
N TYR A 246 -7.71 -11.61 1.78
CA TYR A 246 -6.75 -11.29 2.83
C TYR A 246 -5.59 -10.45 2.32
N TRP A 247 -4.98 -9.74 3.25
CA TRP A 247 -3.84 -8.86 3.05
C TRP A 247 -2.56 -9.54 3.49
N GLY A 248 -1.47 -9.33 2.74
CA GLY A 248 -0.18 -9.95 3.05
C GLY A 248 0.95 -9.35 2.26
N TRP A 249 2.09 -10.05 2.25
CA TRP A 249 3.32 -9.60 1.65
C TRP A 249 3.71 -10.51 0.47
N PHE A 250 3.97 -9.90 -0.67
CA PHE A 250 4.41 -10.60 -1.87
C PHE A 250 5.89 -10.33 -2.10
N GLN A 251 6.69 -11.38 -2.25
CA GLN A 251 8.12 -11.23 -2.48
C GLN A 251 8.39 -10.78 -3.91
N THR A 252 9.18 -9.72 -4.07
CA THR A 252 9.53 -9.15 -5.38
C THR A 252 11.01 -9.31 -5.72
N ARG A 253 11.89 -9.45 -4.72
CA ARG A 253 13.34 -9.60 -4.93
C ARG A 253 13.97 -10.60 -3.98
N GLY A 254 15.13 -11.13 -4.41
CA GLY A 254 15.92 -12.07 -3.66
C GLY A 254 15.51 -13.53 -3.85
N PRO A 255 16.12 -14.48 -3.13
CA PRO A 255 15.83 -15.90 -3.26
C PRO A 255 14.39 -16.24 -2.86
N ALA A 256 13.66 -16.94 -3.72
CA ALA A 256 12.30 -17.39 -3.48
C ALA A 256 12.07 -18.80 -4.03
N ALA A 257 11.19 -19.54 -3.38
CA ALA A 257 10.63 -20.77 -3.94
C ALA A 257 9.50 -20.39 -4.91
N VAL A 258 9.58 -20.87 -6.15
CA VAL A 258 8.59 -20.60 -7.18
C VAL A 258 8.20 -21.89 -7.88
N LEU A 259 6.93 -22.10 -8.14
CA LEU A 259 6.46 -23.25 -8.93
C LEU A 259 7.06 -23.21 -10.32
N ALA A 260 7.58 -24.35 -10.79
CA ALA A 260 8.06 -24.54 -12.15
C ALA A 260 6.94 -25.11 -13.02
N GLY A 261 6.69 -24.54 -14.17
CA GLY A 261 5.80 -25.05 -15.21
C GLY A 261 6.57 -25.79 -16.32
N GLU A 262 7.89 -25.88 -16.19
CA GLU A 262 8.79 -26.65 -17.05
C GLU A 262 10.09 -26.95 -16.31
N THR A 263 10.94 -27.81 -16.90
CA THR A 263 12.27 -28.09 -16.36
C THR A 263 13.15 -26.84 -16.36
N LEU A 264 13.61 -26.44 -15.17
CA LEU A 264 14.44 -25.25 -14.96
C LEU A 264 15.93 -25.57 -15.04
N ILE A 265 16.70 -24.74 -15.74
CA ILE A 265 18.14 -24.88 -15.95
C ILE A 265 18.88 -23.83 -15.13
N LEU A 266 19.85 -24.25 -14.33
CA LEU A 266 20.67 -23.36 -13.47
C LEU A 266 21.24 -22.17 -14.25
N GLY A 267 21.08 -20.99 -13.69
CA GLY A 267 21.59 -19.74 -14.26
C GLY A 267 20.77 -19.18 -15.44
N HIS A 268 19.79 -19.93 -15.95
CA HIS A 268 18.91 -19.43 -17.00
C HIS A 268 17.93 -18.41 -16.42
N LYS A 269 17.51 -17.49 -17.26
CA LYS A 269 16.43 -16.57 -16.99
C LYS A 269 15.10 -17.33 -16.97
N VAL A 270 14.18 -16.82 -16.17
CA VAL A 270 12.81 -17.33 -16.10
C VAL A 270 11.81 -16.20 -16.30
N CYS A 271 10.71 -16.56 -16.93
CA CYS A 271 9.53 -15.73 -17.15
C CYS A 271 8.29 -16.41 -16.57
N ARG A 272 7.14 -15.78 -16.69
CA ARG A 272 5.85 -16.37 -16.35
C ARG A 272 5.54 -17.55 -17.30
N SER A 273 4.98 -18.64 -16.77
CA SER A 273 4.54 -19.76 -17.60
C SER A 273 3.27 -19.39 -18.39
N ASP A 274 3.21 -19.84 -19.64
CA ASP A 274 2.05 -19.76 -20.51
C ASP A 274 1.19 -21.03 -20.50
N ALA A 275 1.67 -22.09 -19.84
CA ALA A 275 0.99 -23.38 -19.68
C ALA A 275 0.38 -23.54 -18.28
N ASP A 276 1.08 -23.15 -17.23
CA ASP A 276 0.71 -23.39 -15.83
C ASP A 276 0.53 -22.09 -15.04
N ALA A 277 -0.68 -21.85 -14.55
CA ALA A 277 -0.98 -20.65 -13.77
C ALA A 277 -0.16 -20.56 -12.48
N GLY A 278 0.45 -19.40 -12.26
CA GLY A 278 1.29 -19.13 -11.08
C GLY A 278 2.66 -19.80 -11.12
N ALA A 279 3.05 -20.40 -12.23
CA ALA A 279 4.36 -21.01 -12.42
C ALA A 279 5.31 -20.10 -13.21
N CYS A 280 6.62 -20.37 -13.09
CA CYS A 280 7.63 -19.84 -13.98
C CYS A 280 8.13 -20.91 -14.95
N MET A 281 8.61 -20.48 -16.12
CA MET A 281 9.25 -21.33 -17.14
C MET A 281 10.57 -20.71 -17.58
N PRO A 282 11.48 -21.47 -18.23
CA PRO A 282 12.66 -20.89 -18.87
C PRO A 282 12.25 -19.82 -19.87
N ASP A 283 13.00 -18.73 -19.91
CA ASP A 283 12.85 -17.71 -20.94
C ASP A 283 13.17 -18.33 -22.31
N ASN A 284 12.16 -18.43 -23.16
CA ASN A 284 12.25 -19.02 -24.48
C ASN A 284 12.81 -18.03 -25.55
N GLY A 285 13.16 -16.81 -25.12
CA GLY A 285 13.63 -15.76 -26.02
C GLY A 285 12.50 -14.99 -26.72
N ASP A 286 11.27 -15.15 -26.27
CA ASP A 286 10.17 -14.27 -26.67
C ASP A 286 10.29 -12.97 -25.89
N ASP A 287 10.62 -11.87 -26.56
CA ASP A 287 10.81 -10.55 -25.97
C ASP A 287 9.51 -9.98 -25.36
N LEU A 288 8.36 -10.63 -25.57
CA LEU A 288 7.06 -10.18 -25.08
C LEU A 288 6.81 -10.61 -23.64
N THR A 289 7.51 -11.63 -23.13
CA THR A 289 7.29 -12.15 -21.76
C THR A 289 8.27 -11.54 -20.76
N PRO A 290 7.79 -10.76 -19.79
CA PRO A 290 8.69 -10.11 -18.81
C PRO A 290 9.50 -11.13 -18.00
N GLN A 291 10.81 -10.92 -17.89
CA GLN A 291 11.68 -11.70 -17.03
C GLN A 291 11.31 -11.48 -15.56
N VAL A 292 11.13 -12.55 -14.79
CA VAL A 292 10.85 -12.50 -13.35
C VAL A 292 12.07 -12.83 -12.47
N GLY A 293 13.10 -13.47 -13.04
CA GLY A 293 14.29 -13.82 -12.27
C GLY A 293 15.25 -14.74 -12.99
N GLN A 294 16.11 -15.41 -12.20
CA GLN A 294 17.07 -16.41 -12.65
C GLN A 294 17.06 -17.65 -11.76
N VAL A 295 17.27 -18.83 -12.32
CA VAL A 295 17.33 -20.10 -11.59
C VAL A 295 18.59 -20.16 -10.73
N MET A 296 18.43 -20.36 -9.41
CA MET A 296 19.55 -20.48 -8.45
C MET A 296 19.91 -21.91 -8.11
N ALA A 297 19.03 -22.89 -8.30
CA ALA A 297 19.28 -24.29 -7.96
C ALA A 297 18.92 -25.20 -9.13
N THR A 298 19.58 -26.36 -9.22
CA THR A 298 19.34 -27.38 -10.25
C THR A 298 18.35 -28.44 -9.79
N GLY A 299 17.91 -29.28 -10.74
CA GLY A 299 17.10 -30.47 -10.48
C GLY A 299 15.61 -30.20 -10.30
N VAL A 300 15.15 -29.05 -10.76
CA VAL A 300 13.72 -28.70 -10.75
C VAL A 300 13.10 -29.12 -12.06
N VAL A 301 12.11 -30.01 -11.98
CA VAL A 301 11.29 -30.43 -13.10
C VAL A 301 9.93 -29.78 -13.02
N ASP A 302 9.15 -29.95 -14.07
CA ASP A 302 7.77 -29.50 -14.14
C ASP A 302 6.96 -29.91 -12.88
N THR A 303 6.12 -28.99 -12.40
CA THR A 303 5.28 -29.12 -11.19
C THR A 303 5.99 -29.13 -9.85
N GLU A 304 7.33 -29.00 -9.82
CA GLU A 304 8.12 -28.84 -8.61
C GLU A 304 8.38 -27.36 -8.28
N TYR A 305 8.94 -27.09 -7.08
CA TYR A 305 9.33 -25.75 -6.68
C TYR A 305 10.83 -25.54 -6.87
N GLY A 306 11.19 -24.54 -7.65
CA GLY A 306 12.56 -24.11 -7.88
C GLY A 306 12.96 -22.92 -7.03
N MET A 307 14.26 -22.82 -6.72
CA MET A 307 14.80 -21.61 -6.13
C MET A 307 15.17 -20.61 -7.21
N ILE A 308 14.47 -19.49 -7.22
CA ILE A 308 14.62 -18.42 -8.20
C ILE A 308 15.13 -17.17 -7.48
N LEU A 309 16.16 -16.54 -8.06
CA LEU A 309 16.56 -15.19 -7.68
C LEU A 309 15.62 -14.20 -8.37
N LEU A 310 14.61 -13.74 -7.64
CA LEU A 310 13.61 -12.82 -8.17
C LEU A 310 14.18 -11.42 -8.44
N ASN A 311 13.69 -10.81 -9.49
CA ASN A 311 13.93 -9.42 -9.83
C ASN A 311 12.68 -8.80 -10.50
N ILE A 312 11.59 -8.76 -9.75
CA ILE A 312 10.32 -8.13 -10.12
C ILE A 312 10.38 -6.69 -9.60
N SER A 313 10.11 -5.69 -10.45
CA SER A 313 10.30 -4.26 -10.13
C SER A 313 9.13 -3.69 -9.35
#